data_4daf80798a603b215f09e5c05c925a06
#
_entry.id   4daf80798a603b215f09e5c05c925a06
#
_cell.length_a   1.000
_cell.length_b   1.000
_cell.length_c   1.000
_cell.angle_alpha   90.00
_cell.angle_beta   90.00
_cell.angle_gamma   90.00
#
_symmetry.space_group_name_H-M   'P 1'
#
loop_
_entity.id
_entity.type
_entity.pdbx_description
1 polymer ?
#
loop_
_entity_poly.entity_id
_entity_poly.type
_entity_poly.pdbx_seq_one_letter_code
_entity_poly.pdbx_strand_id
1 'polypeptide(L)'
;VLPAKPEILPDESPDEQYRFALGKALQNDLETAENAFAEFRLFNKGHSREADAAFWLGRVQFMRGSYEKAAMTFSEFNSEYPNDARLVDTTMWIAESVSHFAPQDQACAIYASLPSLLDSPPESFTTQLAKLSAASNCDS
;
A
#
# COMPACT_ATOMS: atom_id res chain seq x y z
N VAL A 1 21.58 -9.26 7.33
CA VAL A 1 21.59 -10.65 6.86
C VAL A 1 20.17 -11.23 6.96
N LEU A 2 19.70 -11.78 5.86
CA LEU A 2 18.38 -12.41 5.85
C LEU A 2 18.41 -13.73 6.62
N PRO A 3 17.35 -14.05 7.38
CA PRO A 3 17.25 -15.37 7.97
C PRO A 3 17.18 -16.44 6.87
N ALA A 4 17.59 -17.68 7.21
CA ALA A 4 17.60 -18.77 6.26
C ALA A 4 16.19 -19.15 5.80
N LYS A 5 15.18 -18.88 6.62
CA LYS A 5 13.78 -19.17 6.32
C LYS A 5 12.88 -18.18 7.06
N PRO A 6 11.63 -18.02 6.62
CA PRO A 6 10.68 -17.13 7.29
C PRO A 6 10.42 -17.57 8.73
N GLU A 7 10.13 -16.60 9.58
CA GLU A 7 9.78 -16.86 10.98
C GLU A 7 8.27 -16.96 11.18
N ILE A 8 7.49 -16.22 10.41
CA ILE A 8 6.03 -16.12 10.54
C ILE A 8 5.33 -17.02 9.53
N LEU A 9 5.80 -16.99 8.26
CA LEU A 9 5.20 -17.79 7.22
C LEU A 9 5.45 -19.27 7.45
N PRO A 10 4.47 -20.14 7.11
CA PRO A 10 4.66 -21.58 7.23
C PRO A 10 5.69 -22.09 6.24
N ASP A 11 6.29 -23.23 6.57
CA ASP A 11 7.24 -23.91 5.71
C ASP A 11 6.46 -24.67 4.63
N GLU A 12 5.94 -23.93 3.65
CA GLU A 12 5.07 -24.42 2.59
C GLU A 12 5.36 -23.66 1.30
N SER A 13 4.59 -23.97 0.24
CA SER A 13 4.75 -23.30 -1.05
C SER A 13 4.46 -21.79 -0.95
N PRO A 14 4.98 -21.00 -1.90
CA PRO A 14 4.65 -19.57 -1.90
C PRO A 14 3.15 -19.29 -1.96
N ASP A 15 2.36 -20.08 -2.71
CA ASP A 15 0.92 -19.90 -2.76
C ASP A 15 0.27 -20.15 -1.39
N GLU A 16 0.71 -21.17 -0.66
CA GLU A 16 0.20 -21.45 0.68
C GLU A 16 0.64 -20.37 1.67
N GLN A 17 1.86 -19.87 1.53
CA GLN A 17 2.35 -18.77 2.36
C GLN A 17 1.52 -17.51 2.14
N TYR A 18 1.18 -17.21 0.88
CA TYR A 18 0.33 -16.06 0.56
C TYR A 18 -1.06 -16.23 1.18
N ARG A 19 -1.65 -17.43 1.07
CA ARG A 19 -2.95 -17.71 1.67
C ARG A 19 -2.93 -17.57 3.19
N PHE A 20 -1.83 -17.97 3.83
CA PHE A 20 -1.66 -17.80 5.27
C PHE A 20 -1.72 -16.31 5.63
N ALA A 21 -0.93 -15.49 4.94
CA ALA A 21 -0.90 -14.04 5.20
C ALA A 21 -2.28 -13.40 4.98
N LEU A 22 -2.92 -13.74 3.86
CA LEU A 22 -4.25 -13.22 3.54
C LEU A 22 -5.28 -13.65 4.59
N GLY A 23 -5.21 -14.90 5.01
CA GLY A 23 -6.10 -15.42 6.05
C GLY A 23 -5.98 -14.65 7.35
N LYS A 24 -4.76 -14.26 7.73
CA LYS A 24 -4.55 -13.44 8.93
C LYS A 24 -5.18 -12.06 8.78
N ALA A 25 -5.04 -11.45 7.62
CA ALA A 25 -5.68 -10.16 7.36
C ALA A 25 -7.21 -10.27 7.46
N LEU A 26 -7.79 -11.31 6.87
CA LEU A 26 -9.23 -11.54 6.88
C LEU A 26 -9.77 -11.86 8.27
N GLN A 27 -8.92 -12.42 9.15
CA GLN A 27 -9.25 -12.70 10.54
C GLN A 27 -9.04 -11.48 11.44
N ASN A 28 -8.64 -10.37 10.87
CA ASN A 28 -8.29 -9.14 11.59
C ASN A 28 -7.08 -9.30 12.52
N ASP A 29 -6.25 -10.30 12.28
CA ASP A 29 -4.95 -10.44 12.95
C ASP A 29 -3.92 -9.63 12.15
N LEU A 30 -4.01 -8.32 12.28
CA LEU A 30 -3.30 -7.39 11.41
C LEU A 30 -1.79 -7.37 11.66
N GLU A 31 -1.36 -7.57 12.90
CA GLU A 31 0.06 -7.61 13.21
C GLU A 31 0.72 -8.81 12.53
N THR A 32 0.13 -10.00 12.68
CA THR A 32 0.65 -11.20 12.02
C THR A 32 0.59 -11.06 10.51
N ALA A 33 -0.51 -10.50 9.98
CA ALA A 33 -0.67 -10.30 8.54
C ALA A 33 0.42 -9.37 7.99
N GLU A 34 0.70 -8.27 8.67
CA GLU A 34 1.74 -7.34 8.22
C GLU A 34 3.09 -8.03 8.14
N ASN A 35 3.46 -8.75 9.20
CA ASN A 35 4.74 -9.46 9.24
C ASN A 35 4.81 -10.56 8.18
N ALA A 36 3.70 -11.28 7.98
CA ALA A 36 3.63 -12.37 7.00
C ALA A 36 3.77 -11.84 5.56
N PHE A 37 3.07 -10.75 5.22
CA PHE A 37 3.21 -10.17 3.88
C PHE A 37 4.60 -9.60 3.65
N ALA A 38 5.21 -8.98 4.66
CA ALA A 38 6.56 -8.47 4.55
C ALA A 38 7.56 -9.60 4.30
N GLU A 39 7.43 -10.71 5.04
CA GLU A 39 8.26 -11.89 4.82
C GLU A 39 8.03 -12.49 3.43
N PHE A 40 6.77 -12.56 2.99
CA PHE A 40 6.47 -13.10 1.67
C PHE A 40 7.23 -12.33 0.58
N ARG A 41 7.21 -11.01 0.64
CA ARG A 41 7.92 -10.17 -0.33
C ARG A 41 9.42 -10.40 -0.28
N LEU A 42 9.95 -10.64 0.92
CA LEU A 42 11.39 -10.83 1.12
C LEU A 42 11.87 -12.18 0.57
N PHE A 43 11.10 -13.25 0.81
CA PHE A 43 11.51 -14.61 0.47
C PHE A 43 11.03 -15.09 -0.88
N ASN A 44 10.07 -14.42 -1.50
CA ASN A 44 9.46 -14.85 -2.76
C ASN A 44 9.56 -13.79 -3.85
N LYS A 45 10.72 -13.17 -3.97
CA LYS A 45 10.94 -12.16 -5.00
C LYS A 45 10.74 -12.74 -6.39
N GLY A 46 10.01 -12.01 -7.22
CA GLY A 46 9.70 -12.44 -8.58
C GLY A 46 8.53 -13.40 -8.70
N HIS A 47 7.93 -13.83 -7.59
CA HIS A 47 6.75 -14.68 -7.63
C HIS A 47 5.54 -13.88 -8.14
N SER A 48 4.62 -14.58 -8.83
CA SER A 48 3.43 -13.95 -9.41
C SER A 48 2.54 -13.26 -8.36
N ARG A 49 2.63 -13.67 -7.09
CA ARG A 49 1.85 -13.06 -6.00
C ARG A 49 2.58 -11.92 -5.29
N GLU A 50 3.77 -11.55 -5.73
CA GLU A 50 4.53 -10.51 -5.04
C GLU A 50 3.80 -9.16 -5.08
N ALA A 51 3.23 -8.78 -6.22
CA ALA A 51 2.47 -7.53 -6.34
C ALA A 51 1.25 -7.56 -5.42
N ASP A 52 0.54 -8.69 -5.36
CA ASP A 52 -0.60 -8.85 -4.46
C ASP A 52 -0.17 -8.68 -3.00
N ALA A 53 0.95 -9.27 -2.63
CA ALA A 53 1.48 -9.16 -1.26
C ALA A 53 1.85 -7.73 -0.92
N ALA A 54 2.46 -7.00 -1.86
CA ALA A 54 2.79 -5.59 -1.67
C ALA A 54 1.54 -4.74 -1.46
N PHE A 55 0.50 -4.99 -2.26
CA PHE A 55 -0.76 -4.29 -2.15
C PHE A 55 -1.41 -4.54 -0.76
N TRP A 56 -1.49 -5.79 -0.36
CA TRP A 56 -2.07 -6.14 0.94
C TRP A 56 -1.26 -5.62 2.11
N LEU A 57 0.07 -5.61 1.98
CA LEU A 57 0.92 -5.04 3.01
C LEU A 57 0.54 -3.57 3.27
N GLY A 58 0.41 -2.79 2.21
CA GLY A 58 -0.02 -1.38 2.34
C GLY A 58 -1.39 -1.27 2.97
N ARG A 59 -2.36 -2.11 2.55
CA ARG A 59 -3.71 -2.12 3.09
C ARG A 59 -3.71 -2.45 4.60
N VAL A 60 -2.95 -3.46 5.00
CA VAL A 60 -2.87 -3.86 6.40
C VAL A 60 -2.23 -2.76 7.24
N GLN A 61 -1.17 -2.15 6.75
CA GLN A 61 -0.53 -1.04 7.44
C GLN A 61 -1.51 0.12 7.64
N PHE A 62 -2.30 0.45 6.62
CA PHE A 62 -3.33 1.46 6.73
C PHE A 62 -4.35 1.10 7.81
N MET A 63 -4.84 -0.14 7.79
CA MET A 63 -5.82 -0.61 8.78
C MET A 63 -5.29 -0.58 10.22
N ARG A 64 -3.97 -0.74 10.38
CA ARG A 64 -3.33 -0.65 11.70
C ARG A 64 -3.08 0.80 12.14
N GLY A 65 -3.37 1.78 11.29
CA GLY A 65 -3.08 3.18 11.58
C GLY A 65 -1.62 3.56 11.35
N SER A 66 -0.86 2.70 10.67
CA SER A 66 0.54 2.96 10.31
C SER A 66 0.57 3.69 8.96
N TYR A 67 0.06 4.92 8.96
CA TYR A 67 -0.22 5.65 7.72
C TYR A 67 1.04 6.03 6.95
N GLU A 68 2.10 6.42 7.63
CA GLU A 68 3.35 6.75 6.95
C GLU A 68 3.94 5.52 6.26
N LYS A 69 3.93 4.37 6.95
CA LYS A 69 4.38 3.12 6.36
C LYS A 69 3.51 2.73 5.16
N ALA A 70 2.20 2.88 5.29
CA ALA A 70 1.27 2.56 4.21
C ALA A 70 1.56 3.41 2.98
N ALA A 71 1.76 4.72 3.15
CA ALA A 71 2.10 5.61 2.04
C ALA A 71 3.39 5.17 1.35
N MET A 72 4.40 4.79 2.12
CA MET A 72 5.68 4.31 1.57
C MET A 72 5.50 3.00 0.80
N THR A 73 4.75 2.05 1.38
CA THR A 73 4.50 0.76 0.75
C THR A 73 3.76 0.92 -0.58
N PHE A 74 2.74 1.76 -0.62
CA PHE A 74 2.00 2.00 -1.86
C PHE A 74 2.85 2.77 -2.89
N SER A 75 3.71 3.67 -2.44
CA SER A 75 4.63 4.37 -3.35
C SER A 75 5.63 3.39 -3.98
N GLU A 76 6.15 2.47 -3.20
CA GLU A 76 7.02 1.41 -3.72
C GLU A 76 6.26 0.50 -4.69
N PHE A 77 5.01 0.15 -4.36
CA PHE A 77 4.16 -0.62 -5.27
C PHE A 77 4.06 0.06 -6.62
N ASN A 78 3.75 1.36 -6.63
CA ASN A 78 3.59 2.11 -7.87
C ASN A 78 4.90 2.16 -8.68
N SER A 79 6.04 2.26 -7.99
CA SER A 79 7.35 2.27 -8.63
C SER A 79 7.71 0.91 -9.22
N GLU A 80 7.41 -0.17 -8.50
CA GLU A 80 7.76 -1.53 -8.93
C GLU A 80 6.79 -2.08 -9.97
N TYR A 81 5.52 -1.68 -9.92
CA TYR A 81 4.46 -2.21 -10.78
C TYR A 81 3.70 -1.08 -11.49
N PRO A 82 4.39 -0.28 -12.31
CA PRO A 82 3.78 0.94 -12.89
C PRO A 82 2.64 0.67 -13.87
N ASN A 83 2.48 -0.58 -14.32
CA ASN A 83 1.41 -0.96 -15.25
C ASN A 83 0.34 -1.83 -14.59
N ASP A 84 0.34 -1.95 -13.27
CA ASP A 84 -0.64 -2.76 -12.57
C ASP A 84 -2.02 -2.09 -12.63
N ALA A 85 -3.06 -2.92 -12.76
CA ALA A 85 -4.43 -2.43 -12.87
C ALA A 85 -4.90 -1.70 -11.62
N ARG A 86 -4.21 -1.86 -10.48
CA ARG A 86 -4.56 -1.22 -9.22
C ARG A 86 -3.89 0.15 -9.02
N LEU A 87 -3.18 0.66 -10.04
CA LEU A 87 -2.39 1.90 -9.89
C LEU A 87 -3.24 3.09 -9.45
N VAL A 88 -4.46 3.22 -9.97
CA VAL A 88 -5.37 4.28 -9.55
C VAL A 88 -5.71 4.13 -8.07
N ASP A 89 -6.05 2.91 -7.64
CA ASP A 89 -6.42 2.64 -6.26
C ASP A 89 -5.26 2.87 -5.31
N THR A 90 -4.06 2.37 -5.64
CA THR A 90 -2.89 2.55 -4.77
C THR A 90 -2.49 4.02 -4.67
N THR A 91 -2.62 4.77 -5.76
CA THR A 91 -2.35 6.21 -5.73
C THR A 91 -3.34 6.94 -4.82
N MET A 92 -4.61 6.54 -4.84
CA MET A 92 -5.58 7.10 -3.91
C MET A 92 -5.27 6.69 -2.45
N TRP A 93 -4.82 5.46 -2.24
CA TRP A 93 -4.41 5.02 -0.90
C TRP A 93 -3.24 5.84 -0.37
N ILE A 94 -2.33 6.28 -1.26
CA ILE A 94 -1.25 7.20 -0.86
C ILE A 94 -1.87 8.49 -0.33
N ALA A 95 -2.80 9.08 -1.08
CA ALA A 95 -3.46 10.33 -0.67
C ALA A 95 -4.19 10.17 0.66
N GLU A 96 -4.96 9.09 0.81
CA GLU A 96 -5.67 8.81 2.06
C GLU A 96 -4.71 8.66 3.24
N SER A 97 -3.60 7.94 3.03
CA SER A 97 -2.60 7.75 4.07
C SER A 97 -1.98 9.08 4.48
N VAL A 98 -1.60 9.88 3.50
CA VAL A 98 -0.98 11.20 3.72
C VAL A 98 -1.90 12.12 4.53
N SER A 99 -3.22 12.03 4.31
CA SER A 99 -4.18 12.85 5.03
C SER A 99 -4.15 12.63 6.54
N HIS A 100 -3.64 11.49 7.00
CA HIS A 100 -3.63 11.13 8.40
C HIS A 100 -2.35 11.53 9.14
N PHE A 101 -1.23 11.78 8.44
CA PHE A 101 0.02 12.01 9.16
C PHE A 101 0.82 13.23 8.69
N ALA A 102 0.66 13.66 7.44
CA ALA A 102 1.53 14.69 6.89
C ALA A 102 1.08 16.10 7.34
N PRO A 103 2.04 17.00 7.61
CA PRO A 103 1.69 18.40 7.83
C PRO A 103 1.00 19.00 6.60
N GLN A 104 0.18 20.04 6.83
CA GLN A 104 -0.67 20.62 5.80
C GLN A 104 0.06 20.97 4.51
N ASP A 105 1.20 21.65 4.61
CA ASP A 105 1.94 22.08 3.42
C ASP A 105 2.49 20.91 2.63
N GLN A 106 2.97 19.86 3.33
CA GLN A 106 3.45 18.65 2.68
C GLN A 106 2.31 17.87 2.06
N ALA A 107 1.19 17.72 2.78
CA ALA A 107 0.02 17.02 2.25
C ALA A 107 -0.48 17.69 0.98
N CYS A 108 -0.60 19.03 1.00
CA CYS A 108 -1.07 19.78 -0.17
C CYS A 108 -0.14 19.61 -1.37
N ALA A 109 1.18 19.64 -1.15
CA ALA A 109 2.15 19.43 -2.22
C ALA A 109 2.03 18.03 -2.82
N ILE A 110 1.83 17.03 -1.98
CA ILE A 110 1.67 15.65 -2.43
C ILE A 110 0.38 15.51 -3.25
N TYR A 111 -0.75 16.01 -2.75
CA TYR A 111 -2.01 15.95 -3.49
C TYR A 111 -1.89 16.59 -4.87
N ALA A 112 -1.20 17.71 -4.95
CA ALA A 112 -1.01 18.40 -6.24
C ALA A 112 -0.19 17.57 -7.23
N SER A 113 0.71 16.71 -6.74
CA SER A 113 1.59 15.92 -7.59
C SER A 113 0.97 14.59 -8.07
N LEU A 114 -0.01 14.04 -7.32
CA LEU A 114 -0.50 12.69 -7.58
C LEU A 114 -1.15 12.49 -8.95
N PRO A 115 -1.96 13.45 -9.48
CA PRO A 115 -2.60 13.21 -10.79
C PRO A 115 -1.61 12.96 -11.91
N SER A 116 -0.42 13.56 -11.86
CA SER A 116 0.58 13.38 -12.92
C SER A 116 1.19 11.98 -12.95
N LEU A 117 0.95 11.17 -11.92
CA LEU A 117 1.40 9.79 -11.88
C LEU A 117 0.49 8.86 -12.67
N LEU A 118 -0.68 9.34 -13.09
CA LEU A 118 -1.67 8.55 -13.82
C LEU A 118 -1.84 9.12 -15.23
N ASP A 119 -2.01 8.23 -16.22
CA ASP A 119 -2.16 8.66 -17.61
C ASP A 119 -3.47 9.40 -17.85
N SER A 120 -4.56 8.91 -17.31
CA SER A 120 -5.88 9.53 -17.47
C SER A 120 -6.66 9.30 -16.17
N PRO A 121 -6.41 10.15 -15.17
CA PRO A 121 -7.09 9.96 -13.88
C PRO A 121 -8.61 9.95 -14.05
N PRO A 122 -9.29 8.92 -13.53
CA PRO A 122 -10.75 8.90 -13.61
C PRO A 122 -11.38 9.98 -12.74
N GLU A 123 -12.59 10.38 -13.08
CA GLU A 123 -13.32 11.44 -12.35
C GLU A 123 -13.45 11.11 -10.87
N SER A 124 -13.67 9.83 -10.53
CA SER A 124 -13.76 9.41 -9.13
C SER A 124 -12.49 9.71 -8.36
N PHE A 125 -11.34 9.53 -8.99
CA PHE A 125 -10.04 9.86 -8.39
C PHE A 125 -9.91 11.36 -8.16
N THR A 126 -10.17 12.17 -9.20
CA THR A 126 -10.02 13.63 -9.09
C THR A 126 -10.99 14.22 -8.08
N THR A 127 -12.21 13.69 -8.02
CA THR A 127 -13.22 14.12 -7.05
C THR A 127 -12.79 13.81 -5.61
N GLN A 128 -12.31 12.60 -5.36
CA GLN A 128 -11.88 12.21 -4.02
C GLN A 128 -10.65 12.99 -3.59
N LEU A 129 -9.71 13.20 -4.51
CA LEU A 129 -8.51 13.98 -4.23
C LEU A 129 -8.86 15.43 -3.90
N ALA A 130 -9.83 16.01 -4.61
CA ALA A 130 -10.31 17.37 -4.33
C ALA A 130 -10.90 17.46 -2.91
N LYS A 131 -11.63 16.43 -2.47
CA LYS A 131 -12.17 16.38 -1.11
C LYS A 131 -11.07 16.37 -0.06
N LEU A 132 -10.02 15.57 -0.27
CA LEU A 132 -8.89 15.52 0.65
C LEU A 132 -8.16 16.87 0.70
N SER A 133 -7.96 17.46 -0.47
CA SER A 133 -7.31 18.77 -0.58
C SER A 133 -8.10 19.86 0.16
N ALA A 134 -9.41 19.86 -0.03
CA ALA A 134 -10.29 20.84 0.65
C ALA A 134 -10.27 20.62 2.17
N ALA A 135 -10.30 19.37 2.61
CA ALA A 135 -10.27 19.04 4.05
C ALA A 135 -8.97 19.47 4.72
N SER A 136 -7.89 19.53 3.94
CA SER A 136 -6.57 20.01 4.43
C SER A 136 -6.36 21.50 4.21
N ASN A 137 -7.39 22.20 3.75
CA ASN A 137 -7.34 23.64 3.47
C ASN A 137 -6.24 24.01 2.46
N CYS A 138 -6.06 23.17 1.44
CA CYS A 138 -5.10 23.45 0.39
C CYS A 138 -5.64 24.56 -0.53
N ASP A 139 -4.75 25.42 -0.97
CA ASP A 139 -5.09 26.42 -1.98
C ASP A 139 -5.26 25.73 -3.33
N SER A 140 -6.26 26.16 -4.07
CA SER A 140 -6.53 25.59 -5.40
C SER A 140 -5.59 26.17 -6.46
#